data_0363d453d6f62b8a8903ad2101f9c54d
#
_entry.id   0363d453d6f62b8a8903ad2101f9c54d
#
_cell.length_a   1.000
_cell.length_b   1.000
_cell.length_c   1.000
_cell.angle_alpha   90.00
_cell.angle_beta   90.00
_cell.angle_gamma   90.00
#
_symmetry.space_group_name_H-M   'P 1'
#
loop_
_entity.id
_entity.type
_entity.pdbx_description
1 polymer ?
#
loop_
_entity_poly.entity_id
_entity_poly.type
_entity_poly.pdbx_seq_one_letter_code
_entity_poly.pdbx_strand_id
1 'polypeptide(L)'
;MALEYDLVIIGATAAARTAAIEAVNLQARVALILPQSYGQLHPQRDFYPNALAQIAKTDRAARTRLQSPSSYPWKYARAAIDRLEQQSSPALLAAMGVDIIIGTGEFCRRPHLAFNINRRYLRARTYLIATGSVSPAPLIPGIQAAGYLTLDRLPSLIDAAQTKPRQREIPLRWAIIGAESIGVELAQTLARLGCQVTLIVETEQILPYENLDLANLIQAQLEADGVRIYLGTVVASVGKEDAVKLVTIGTESIAVDEIFIALPDRPLLEPFNLLGVGVDYTDKGISIDNKLRTSHRQIYACGSVCGNVRGGYQSQSLTQFEAKIAVKNARSWRKTKVDYQSYNYLPWAVYTDPPLARVGMTIPHSGQTTPAKSLRQPRDLIILQTYLKICPQAILANITSGICRMVVTRKGQILGAEIVGQNAPELIQILTVAIQQKLTITELTTYPCLAPSYVEFIYQAAQEWHKHERSQPRRGWIERLFWWK
;
A
#
# COMPACT_ATOMS: atom_id res chain seq x y z
N MET A 1 -8.71 40.78 10.73
CA MET A 1 -9.70 39.75 10.32
C MET A 1 -9.49 38.50 11.15
N ALA A 2 -10.55 37.91 11.66
CA ALA A 2 -10.52 36.72 12.50
C ALA A 2 -10.10 35.47 11.70
N LEU A 3 -9.53 34.47 12.38
CA LEU A 3 -9.31 33.14 11.81
C LEU A 3 -10.65 32.40 11.66
N GLU A 4 -10.94 31.91 10.45
CA GLU A 4 -12.21 31.20 10.18
C GLU A 4 -12.12 29.75 10.65
N TYR A 5 -10.95 29.10 10.45
CA TYR A 5 -10.73 27.70 10.72
C TYR A 5 -9.54 27.47 11.66
N ASP A 6 -9.59 26.38 12.38
CA ASP A 6 -8.43 25.87 13.12
C ASP A 6 -7.49 25.10 12.16
N LEU A 7 -8.08 24.38 11.18
CA LEU A 7 -7.36 23.59 10.19
C LEU A 7 -8.06 23.66 8.83
N VAL A 8 -7.30 23.94 7.77
CA VAL A 8 -7.71 23.75 6.38
C VAL A 8 -6.94 22.59 5.80
N ILE A 9 -7.65 21.58 5.28
CA ILE A 9 -7.10 20.37 4.68
C ILE A 9 -7.29 20.47 3.17
N ILE A 10 -6.22 20.23 2.40
CA ILE A 10 -6.22 20.29 0.93
C ILE A 10 -6.00 18.89 0.39
N GLY A 11 -6.98 18.33 -0.32
CA GLY A 11 -6.91 17.02 -0.97
C GLY A 11 -8.16 16.18 -0.81
N ALA A 12 -8.28 15.16 -1.66
CA ALA A 12 -9.42 14.23 -1.70
C ALA A 12 -9.07 12.80 -1.29
N THR A 13 -7.83 12.56 -0.86
CA THR A 13 -7.30 11.24 -0.54
C THR A 13 -7.89 10.64 0.74
N ALA A 14 -7.66 9.34 0.96
CA ALA A 14 -8.00 8.68 2.22
C ALA A 14 -7.33 9.36 3.43
N ALA A 15 -6.09 9.87 3.26
CA ALA A 15 -5.39 10.64 4.27
C ALA A 15 -6.11 11.96 4.60
N ALA A 16 -6.56 12.72 3.58
CA ALA A 16 -7.29 13.97 3.78
C ALA A 16 -8.61 13.75 4.54
N ARG A 17 -9.35 12.69 4.20
CA ARG A 17 -10.61 12.32 4.89
C ARG A 17 -10.36 11.88 6.33
N THR A 18 -9.35 11.03 6.56
CA THR A 18 -8.93 10.62 7.90
C THR A 18 -8.52 11.82 8.74
N ALA A 19 -7.78 12.78 8.15
CA ALA A 19 -7.42 14.01 8.81
C ALA A 19 -8.65 14.86 9.19
N ALA A 20 -9.64 14.97 8.30
CA ALA A 20 -10.87 15.70 8.57
C ALA A 20 -11.64 15.10 9.74
N ILE A 21 -11.84 13.78 9.75
CA ILE A 21 -12.50 13.05 10.84
C ILE A 21 -11.74 13.23 12.16
N GLU A 22 -10.42 13.03 12.17
CA GLU A 22 -9.60 13.19 13.38
C GLU A 22 -9.67 14.63 13.92
N ALA A 23 -9.67 15.63 13.03
CA ALA A 23 -9.73 17.03 13.43
C ALA A 23 -11.10 17.39 14.06
N VAL A 24 -12.20 16.88 13.52
CA VAL A 24 -13.54 17.03 14.10
C VAL A 24 -13.62 16.35 15.45
N ASN A 25 -13.11 15.13 15.59
CA ASN A 25 -13.05 14.41 16.87
C ASN A 25 -12.28 15.18 17.94
N LEU A 26 -11.31 16.01 17.52
CA LEU A 26 -10.60 16.95 18.38
C LEU A 26 -11.32 18.31 18.52
N GLN A 27 -12.57 18.43 18.11
CA GLN A 27 -13.38 19.65 18.18
C GLN A 27 -12.76 20.86 17.45
N ALA A 28 -12.14 20.63 16.27
CA ALA A 28 -11.62 21.69 15.43
C ALA A 28 -12.67 22.20 14.45
N ARG A 29 -12.62 23.51 14.14
CA ARG A 29 -13.30 24.05 12.96
C ARG A 29 -12.47 23.73 11.73
N VAL A 30 -13.00 22.86 10.85
CA VAL A 30 -12.25 22.27 9.72
C VAL A 30 -12.91 22.59 8.41
N ALA A 31 -12.11 23.04 7.45
CA ALA A 31 -12.49 23.03 6.03
C ALA A 31 -11.69 21.94 5.28
N LEU A 32 -12.38 21.20 4.44
CA LEU A 32 -11.78 20.23 3.53
C LEU A 32 -11.97 20.73 2.08
N ILE A 33 -10.85 20.95 1.41
CA ILE A 33 -10.80 21.40 0.03
C ILE A 33 -10.74 20.19 -0.89
N LEU A 34 -11.76 20.01 -1.70
CA LEU A 34 -11.82 18.97 -2.73
C LEU A 34 -11.58 19.60 -4.12
N PRO A 35 -10.79 18.97 -4.99
CA PRO A 35 -10.59 19.47 -6.35
C PRO A 35 -11.90 19.43 -7.14
N GLN A 36 -12.02 20.28 -8.16
CA GLN A 36 -13.23 20.36 -9.01
C GLN A 36 -13.51 19.05 -9.74
N SER A 37 -12.48 18.28 -10.04
CA SER A 37 -12.58 16.92 -10.59
C SER A 37 -12.97 15.85 -9.56
N TYR A 38 -13.37 16.24 -8.34
CA TYR A 38 -13.64 15.28 -7.25
C TYR A 38 -14.64 14.19 -7.64
N GLY A 39 -15.69 14.52 -8.42
CA GLY A 39 -16.66 13.53 -8.90
C GLY A 39 -16.09 12.47 -9.86
N GLN A 40 -14.88 12.70 -10.39
CA GLN A 40 -14.14 11.77 -11.24
C GLN A 40 -13.02 11.04 -10.48
N LEU A 41 -12.75 11.45 -9.24
CA LEU A 41 -11.76 10.81 -8.38
C LEU A 41 -12.41 9.70 -7.56
N HIS A 42 -11.76 8.57 -7.51
CA HIS A 42 -12.15 7.44 -6.69
C HIS A 42 -11.17 7.31 -5.51
N PRO A 43 -11.45 7.95 -4.36
CA PRO A 43 -10.53 7.96 -3.21
C PRO A 43 -10.19 6.58 -2.66
N GLN A 44 -11.02 5.59 -2.96
CA GLN A 44 -10.82 4.19 -2.59
C GLN A 44 -10.26 3.35 -3.77
N ARG A 45 -9.68 4.02 -4.78
CA ARG A 45 -9.13 3.38 -5.99
C ARG A 45 -8.15 2.23 -5.68
N ASP A 46 -7.37 2.38 -4.62
CA ASP A 46 -6.38 1.38 -4.20
C ASP A 46 -7.03 0.03 -3.80
N PHE A 47 -8.32 0.01 -3.50
CA PHE A 47 -9.05 -1.22 -3.19
C PHE A 47 -9.67 -1.93 -4.41
N TYR A 48 -9.63 -1.32 -5.61
CA TYR A 48 -10.20 -1.97 -6.79
C TYR A 48 -9.57 -3.33 -7.11
N PRO A 49 -8.23 -3.46 -7.17
CA PRO A 49 -7.62 -4.77 -7.39
C PRO A 49 -8.01 -5.79 -6.33
N ASN A 50 -8.07 -5.35 -5.07
CA ASN A 50 -8.43 -6.20 -3.95
C ASN A 50 -9.91 -6.65 -4.02
N ALA A 51 -10.83 -5.75 -4.33
CA ALA A 51 -12.24 -6.08 -4.54
C ALA A 51 -12.42 -7.07 -5.69
N LEU A 52 -11.72 -6.89 -6.81
CA LEU A 52 -11.72 -7.81 -7.93
C LEU A 52 -11.09 -9.16 -7.55
N ALA A 53 -9.98 -9.17 -6.80
CA ALA A 53 -9.32 -10.39 -6.35
C ALA A 53 -10.22 -11.26 -5.46
N GLN A 54 -11.00 -10.64 -4.55
CA GLN A 54 -11.95 -11.36 -3.71
C GLN A 54 -13.00 -12.10 -4.54
N ILE A 55 -13.44 -11.48 -5.63
CA ILE A 55 -14.42 -12.09 -6.52
C ILE A 55 -13.79 -13.17 -7.39
N ALA A 56 -12.57 -12.91 -7.90
CA ALA A 56 -11.83 -13.91 -8.67
C ALA A 56 -11.63 -15.21 -7.87
N LYS A 57 -11.43 -15.10 -6.54
CA LYS A 57 -11.40 -16.27 -5.64
C LYS A 57 -12.74 -17.01 -5.59
N THR A 58 -13.84 -16.29 -5.44
CA THR A 58 -15.21 -16.85 -5.35
C THR A 58 -15.65 -17.41 -6.70
N ASP A 59 -15.34 -16.72 -7.79
CA ASP A 59 -15.70 -17.12 -9.16
C ASP A 59 -14.90 -18.35 -9.60
N ARG A 60 -13.63 -18.49 -9.19
CA ARG A 60 -12.84 -19.70 -9.42
C ARG A 60 -13.48 -20.93 -8.79
N ALA A 61 -14.03 -20.80 -7.57
CA ALA A 61 -14.78 -21.87 -6.92
C ALA A 61 -16.11 -22.16 -7.64
N ALA A 62 -16.72 -21.15 -8.28
CA ALA A 62 -17.94 -21.29 -9.06
C ALA A 62 -17.69 -21.80 -10.49
N ARG A 63 -16.57 -21.42 -11.13
CA ARG A 63 -16.18 -21.86 -12.49
C ARG A 63 -15.92 -23.35 -12.61
N THR A 64 -15.54 -24.01 -11.53
CA THR A 64 -15.52 -25.49 -11.50
C THR A 64 -16.94 -26.07 -11.73
N ARG A 65 -17.97 -25.24 -11.66
CA ARG A 65 -19.40 -25.61 -11.81
C ARG A 65 -20.12 -24.96 -13.01
N LEU A 66 -19.58 -23.87 -13.60
CA LEU A 66 -20.27 -23.09 -14.64
C LEU A 66 -19.33 -22.75 -15.80
N GLN A 67 -19.74 -23.08 -17.03
CA GLN A 67 -18.94 -22.98 -18.27
C GLN A 67 -18.93 -21.59 -18.94
N SER A 68 -19.30 -20.49 -18.29
CA SER A 68 -19.30 -19.16 -18.92
C SER A 68 -18.80 -18.04 -18.00
N PRO A 69 -17.99 -17.08 -18.51
CA PRO A 69 -17.58 -15.90 -17.76
C PRO A 69 -18.77 -14.97 -17.53
N SER A 70 -19.07 -14.69 -16.27
CA SER A 70 -20.16 -13.79 -15.90
C SER A 70 -19.64 -12.35 -15.74
N SER A 71 -20.47 -11.37 -16.10
CA SER A 71 -20.25 -9.92 -15.87
C SER A 71 -20.29 -9.53 -14.38
N TYR A 72 -20.61 -10.48 -13.54
CA TYR A 72 -20.84 -10.34 -12.11
C TYR A 72 -19.63 -9.79 -11.32
N PRO A 73 -18.36 -10.20 -11.58
CA PRO A 73 -17.20 -9.73 -10.81
C PRO A 73 -17.09 -8.21 -10.75
N TRP A 74 -17.22 -7.55 -11.87
CA TRP A 74 -17.01 -6.10 -11.99
C TRP A 74 -18.12 -5.28 -11.35
N LYS A 75 -19.39 -5.72 -11.49
CA LYS A 75 -20.53 -5.07 -10.84
C LYS A 75 -20.44 -5.15 -9.32
N TYR A 76 -20.02 -6.30 -8.82
CA TYR A 76 -19.84 -6.50 -7.39
C TYR A 76 -18.67 -5.67 -6.84
N ALA A 77 -17.51 -5.66 -7.52
CA ALA A 77 -16.37 -4.85 -7.12
C ALA A 77 -16.76 -3.37 -7.03
N ARG A 78 -17.47 -2.86 -8.04
CA ARG A 78 -18.00 -1.50 -8.03
C ARG A 78 -18.91 -1.24 -6.84
N ALA A 79 -19.90 -2.10 -6.61
CA ALA A 79 -20.80 -1.95 -5.48
C ALA A 79 -20.11 -2.05 -4.11
N ALA A 80 -19.04 -2.84 -3.99
CA ALA A 80 -18.23 -2.90 -2.78
C ALA A 80 -17.47 -1.60 -2.54
N ILE A 81 -16.84 -1.06 -3.59
CA ILE A 81 -16.13 0.22 -3.53
C ILE A 81 -17.08 1.38 -3.22
N ASP A 82 -18.25 1.44 -3.88
CA ASP A 82 -19.26 2.48 -3.61
C ASP A 82 -19.69 2.48 -2.12
N ARG A 83 -19.85 1.30 -1.52
CA ARG A 83 -20.12 1.18 -0.08
C ARG A 83 -18.98 1.69 0.79
N LEU A 84 -17.73 1.42 0.42
CA LEU A 84 -16.56 1.96 1.13
C LEU A 84 -16.48 3.49 0.98
N GLU A 85 -16.78 4.03 -0.21
CA GLU A 85 -16.79 5.47 -0.45
C GLU A 85 -17.87 6.19 0.33
N GLN A 86 -19.05 5.57 0.51
CA GLN A 86 -20.14 6.11 1.33
C GLN A 86 -19.73 6.33 2.79
N GLN A 87 -18.89 5.47 3.37
CA GLN A 87 -18.43 5.57 4.76
C GLN A 87 -17.59 6.82 5.05
N SER A 88 -17.07 7.48 4.03
CA SER A 88 -16.30 8.72 4.14
C SER A 88 -16.69 9.74 3.06
N SER A 89 -17.96 9.71 2.67
CA SER A 89 -18.49 10.63 1.65
C SER A 89 -18.43 12.09 2.11
N PRO A 90 -18.35 13.07 1.20
CA PRO A 90 -18.41 14.48 1.54
C PRO A 90 -19.67 14.85 2.33
N ALA A 91 -20.81 14.21 2.01
CA ALA A 91 -22.07 14.43 2.73
C ALA A 91 -21.98 13.99 4.19
N LEU A 92 -21.37 12.81 4.45
CA LEU A 92 -21.16 12.34 5.82
C LEU A 92 -20.18 13.24 6.57
N LEU A 93 -19.08 13.67 5.94
CA LEU A 93 -18.12 14.58 6.55
C LEU A 93 -18.76 15.94 6.88
N ALA A 94 -19.60 16.46 5.98
CA ALA A 94 -20.37 17.68 6.22
C ALA A 94 -21.33 17.52 7.41
N ALA A 95 -22.03 16.39 7.50
CA ALA A 95 -22.89 16.07 8.65
C ALA A 95 -22.13 15.99 9.98
N MET A 96 -20.84 15.63 9.94
CA MET A 96 -19.94 15.65 11.09
C MET A 96 -19.42 17.06 11.44
N GLY A 97 -19.72 18.07 10.64
CA GLY A 97 -19.29 19.46 10.88
C GLY A 97 -18.05 19.90 10.09
N VAL A 98 -17.64 19.16 9.07
CA VAL A 98 -16.58 19.59 8.14
C VAL A 98 -17.17 20.53 7.09
N ASP A 99 -16.59 21.71 6.92
CA ASP A 99 -16.94 22.61 5.81
C ASP A 99 -16.31 22.09 4.51
N ILE A 100 -17.13 21.60 3.59
CA ILE A 100 -16.67 21.02 2.30
C ILE A 100 -16.67 22.11 1.24
N ILE A 101 -15.50 22.40 0.68
CA ILE A 101 -15.32 23.42 -0.35
C ILE A 101 -14.75 22.77 -1.60
N ILE A 102 -15.49 22.83 -2.70
CA ILE A 102 -15.06 22.25 -3.99
C ILE A 102 -14.49 23.35 -4.87
N GLY A 103 -13.32 23.14 -5.44
CA GLY A 103 -12.70 24.08 -6.35
C GLY A 103 -11.20 23.88 -6.51
N THR A 104 -10.61 24.73 -7.36
CA THR A 104 -9.17 24.83 -7.52
C THR A 104 -8.68 26.08 -6.79
N GLY A 105 -7.60 25.93 -6.02
CA GLY A 105 -7.07 27.03 -5.23
C GLY A 105 -5.55 26.94 -5.07
N GLU A 106 -5.00 28.00 -4.53
CA GLU A 106 -3.56 28.13 -4.29
C GLU A 106 -3.27 28.88 -2.98
N PHE A 107 -2.09 28.66 -2.42
CA PHE A 107 -1.64 29.42 -1.27
C PHE A 107 -1.27 30.86 -1.67
N CYS A 108 -1.59 31.83 -0.82
CA CYS A 108 -1.12 33.21 -0.92
C CYS A 108 -0.52 33.68 0.41
N ARG A 109 0.55 34.47 0.33
CA ARG A 109 1.31 34.93 1.50
C ARG A 109 0.90 36.34 1.99
N ARG A 110 0.41 37.17 1.10
CA ARG A 110 0.10 38.59 1.40
C ARG A 110 -1.40 38.85 1.39
N PRO A 111 -1.92 39.66 2.33
CA PRO A 111 -1.25 40.27 3.49
C PRO A 111 -0.96 39.25 4.61
N HIS A 112 -1.57 38.08 4.61
CA HIS A 112 -1.38 36.98 5.55
C HIS A 112 -1.48 35.66 4.80
N LEU A 113 -0.88 34.59 5.38
CA LEU A 113 -1.05 33.25 4.83
C LEU A 113 -2.53 32.86 4.77
N ALA A 114 -2.98 32.49 3.59
CA ALA A 114 -4.32 31.99 3.32
C ALA A 114 -4.30 31.01 2.15
N PHE A 115 -5.35 30.21 2.01
CA PHE A 115 -5.61 29.43 0.81
C PHE A 115 -6.73 30.12 0.03
N ASN A 116 -6.40 30.60 -1.16
CA ASN A 116 -7.34 31.28 -2.04
C ASN A 116 -8.07 30.26 -2.92
N ILE A 117 -9.37 30.16 -2.79
CA ILE A 117 -10.22 29.27 -3.58
C ILE A 117 -11.51 29.97 -3.94
N ASN A 118 -11.94 29.90 -5.19
CA ASN A 118 -13.19 30.53 -5.65
C ASN A 118 -13.29 32.03 -5.26
N ARG A 119 -12.18 32.78 -5.33
CA ARG A 119 -12.05 34.18 -4.88
C ARG A 119 -12.28 34.41 -3.37
N ARG A 120 -12.29 33.34 -2.58
CA ARG A 120 -12.39 33.39 -1.11
C ARG A 120 -11.04 33.05 -0.50
N TYR A 121 -10.58 33.85 0.46
CA TYR A 121 -9.34 33.64 1.20
C TYR A 121 -9.65 32.88 2.50
N LEU A 122 -9.38 31.59 2.53
CA LEU A 122 -9.55 30.77 3.72
C LEU A 122 -8.37 30.97 4.66
N ARG A 123 -8.65 31.57 5.82
CA ARG A 123 -7.65 31.82 6.86
C ARG A 123 -7.78 30.80 7.98
N ALA A 124 -6.70 30.06 8.20
CA ALA A 124 -6.64 29.05 9.24
C ALA A 124 -5.42 29.23 10.15
N ARG A 125 -5.49 28.65 11.33
CA ARG A 125 -4.35 28.55 12.23
C ARG A 125 -3.24 27.69 11.61
N THR A 126 -3.61 26.59 10.96
CA THR A 126 -2.73 25.65 10.29
C THR A 126 -3.38 25.09 9.02
N TYR A 127 -2.53 24.56 8.14
CA TYR A 127 -2.94 23.93 6.88
C TYR A 127 -2.32 22.54 6.79
N LEU A 128 -3.03 21.61 6.17
CA LEU A 128 -2.54 20.26 5.89
C LEU A 128 -2.69 19.94 4.40
N ILE A 129 -1.58 19.65 3.74
CA ILE A 129 -1.55 19.21 2.36
C ILE A 129 -1.59 17.68 2.35
N ALA A 130 -2.66 17.13 1.79
CA ALA A 130 -2.88 15.68 1.64
C ALA A 130 -3.44 15.37 0.25
N THR A 131 -2.86 16.00 -0.76
CA THR A 131 -3.30 15.94 -2.16
C THR A 131 -2.99 14.61 -2.83
N GLY A 132 -2.05 13.85 -2.27
CA GLY A 132 -1.73 12.53 -2.78
C GLY A 132 -0.75 12.54 -3.95
N SER A 133 -0.89 11.55 -4.81
CA SER A 133 -0.07 11.30 -5.99
C SER A 133 -0.93 10.97 -7.20
N VAL A 134 -0.34 11.05 -8.36
CA VAL A 134 -0.96 10.69 -9.65
C VAL A 134 -0.03 9.75 -10.41
N SER A 135 -0.61 8.87 -11.18
CA SER A 135 0.17 8.00 -12.07
C SER A 135 0.87 8.84 -13.13
N PRO A 136 2.19 8.69 -13.30
CA PRO A 136 2.93 9.46 -14.29
C PRO A 136 2.52 9.05 -15.69
N ALA A 137 2.58 10.01 -16.62
CA ALA A 137 2.51 9.67 -18.04
C ALA A 137 3.76 8.87 -18.42
N PRO A 138 3.62 7.65 -18.94
CA PRO A 138 4.79 6.85 -19.31
C PRO A 138 5.52 7.46 -20.51
N LEU A 139 6.85 7.44 -20.45
CA LEU A 139 7.72 7.91 -21.53
C LEU A 139 7.97 6.80 -22.58
N ILE A 140 6.90 6.16 -23.03
CA ILE A 140 6.96 5.08 -24.02
C ILE A 140 6.49 5.64 -25.38
N PRO A 141 7.30 5.55 -26.43
CA PRO A 141 6.91 6.02 -27.76
C PRO A 141 5.58 5.41 -28.22
N GLY A 142 4.65 6.26 -28.69
CA GLY A 142 3.35 5.85 -29.22
C GLY A 142 2.26 5.57 -28.18
N ILE A 143 2.57 5.45 -26.89
CA ILE A 143 1.62 5.06 -25.85
C ILE A 143 0.42 6.01 -25.72
N GLN A 144 0.65 7.33 -25.90
CA GLN A 144 -0.41 8.33 -25.81
C GLN A 144 -1.46 8.18 -26.95
N ALA A 145 -1.00 7.88 -28.16
CA ALA A 145 -1.87 7.67 -29.31
C ALA A 145 -2.63 6.34 -29.21
N ALA A 146 -1.97 5.28 -28.69
CA ALA A 146 -2.58 3.98 -28.48
C ALA A 146 -3.60 3.99 -27.33
N GLY A 147 -3.40 4.86 -26.34
CA GLY A 147 -4.20 4.93 -25.10
C GLY A 147 -3.78 3.84 -24.11
N TYR A 148 -3.91 4.14 -22.84
CA TYR A 148 -3.59 3.23 -21.72
C TYR A 148 -4.47 3.54 -20.50
N LEU A 149 -4.52 2.60 -19.59
CA LEU A 149 -5.17 2.72 -18.29
C LEU A 149 -4.16 2.89 -17.17
N THR A 150 -4.57 3.60 -16.15
CA THR A 150 -3.91 3.69 -14.85
C THR A 150 -4.92 3.32 -13.78
N LEU A 151 -4.48 3.24 -12.53
CA LEU A 151 -5.38 2.97 -11.40
C LEU A 151 -6.51 4.00 -11.30
N ASP A 152 -6.25 5.26 -11.66
CA ASP A 152 -7.25 6.34 -11.67
C ASP A 152 -8.37 6.11 -12.70
N ARG A 153 -8.05 5.44 -13.81
CA ARG A 153 -8.96 5.19 -14.94
C ARG A 153 -9.63 3.83 -14.90
N LEU A 154 -9.18 2.93 -14.03
CA LEU A 154 -9.75 1.59 -13.91
C LEU A 154 -11.25 1.61 -13.59
N PRO A 155 -11.76 2.48 -12.68
CA PRO A 155 -13.19 2.62 -12.43
C PRO A 155 -14.02 2.98 -13.66
N SER A 156 -13.50 3.88 -14.51
CA SER A 156 -14.19 4.31 -15.73
C SER A 156 -14.38 3.17 -16.74
N LEU A 157 -13.41 2.24 -16.80
CA LEU A 157 -13.55 1.03 -17.61
C LEU A 157 -14.71 0.16 -17.10
N ILE A 158 -14.84 0.03 -15.78
CA ILE A 158 -15.91 -0.74 -15.15
C ILE A 158 -17.27 -0.10 -15.44
N ASP A 159 -17.38 1.23 -15.35
CA ASP A 159 -18.62 1.97 -15.64
C ASP A 159 -19.02 1.85 -17.12
N ALA A 160 -18.05 1.95 -18.04
CA ALA A 160 -18.28 1.78 -19.47
C ALA A 160 -18.77 0.37 -19.84
N ALA A 161 -18.27 -0.65 -19.16
CA ALA A 161 -18.71 -2.03 -19.35
C ALA A 161 -20.18 -2.27 -18.92
N GLN A 162 -20.72 -1.46 -17.99
CA GLN A 162 -22.11 -1.55 -17.55
C GLN A 162 -23.10 -0.99 -18.56
N THR A 163 -22.70 -0.02 -19.37
CA THR A 163 -23.58 0.70 -20.31
C THR A 163 -23.75 -0.01 -21.65
N LYS A 164 -22.93 -1.02 -21.97
CA LYS A 164 -22.96 -1.74 -23.25
C LYS A 164 -23.15 -3.26 -23.05
N PRO A 165 -24.35 -3.76 -22.74
CA PRO A 165 -24.55 -5.15 -22.33
C PRO A 165 -24.36 -6.21 -23.42
N ARG A 166 -24.05 -5.85 -24.67
CA ARG A 166 -23.85 -6.77 -25.80
C ARG A 166 -22.42 -6.90 -26.31
N GLN A 167 -21.47 -6.10 -25.80
CA GLN A 167 -20.05 -6.27 -26.09
C GLN A 167 -19.37 -6.92 -24.88
N ARG A 168 -18.29 -7.70 -25.11
CA ARG A 168 -17.46 -8.26 -24.03
C ARG A 168 -17.14 -7.14 -23.04
N GLU A 169 -17.55 -7.33 -21.81
CA GLU A 169 -17.48 -6.31 -20.75
C GLU A 169 -16.04 -6.01 -20.33
N ILE A 170 -15.08 -6.86 -20.68
CA ILE A 170 -13.67 -6.75 -20.29
C ILE A 170 -12.78 -7.08 -21.49
N PRO A 171 -11.72 -6.29 -21.73
CA PRO A 171 -10.66 -6.67 -22.67
C PRO A 171 -10.10 -8.04 -22.32
N LEU A 172 -9.86 -8.87 -23.33
CA LEU A 172 -9.40 -10.25 -23.10
C LEU A 172 -7.90 -10.32 -22.93
N ARG A 173 -7.14 -9.52 -23.67
CA ARG A 173 -5.66 -9.53 -23.72
C ARG A 173 -5.13 -8.23 -23.07
N TRP A 174 -4.31 -8.39 -22.05
CA TRP A 174 -3.76 -7.28 -21.29
C TRP A 174 -2.24 -7.27 -21.29
N ALA A 175 -1.64 -6.09 -21.49
CA ALA A 175 -0.26 -5.83 -21.10
C ALA A 175 -0.27 -4.98 -19.82
N ILE A 176 0.43 -5.43 -18.79
CA ILE A 176 0.65 -4.67 -17.56
C ILE A 176 2.13 -4.30 -17.53
N ILE A 177 2.42 -3.00 -17.43
CA ILE A 177 3.78 -2.47 -17.45
C ILE A 177 4.13 -1.93 -16.06
N GLY A 178 5.05 -2.59 -15.38
CA GLY A 178 5.56 -2.25 -14.06
C GLY A 178 5.46 -3.39 -13.05
N ALA A 179 6.35 -3.36 -12.06
CA ALA A 179 6.57 -4.42 -11.05
C ALA A 179 5.99 -4.09 -9.68
N GLU A 180 5.32 -2.96 -9.53
CA GLU A 180 4.72 -2.52 -8.26
C GLU A 180 3.59 -3.44 -7.83
N SER A 181 3.26 -3.43 -6.53
CA SER A 181 2.23 -4.31 -5.96
C SER A 181 0.92 -4.30 -6.73
N ILE A 182 0.48 -3.11 -7.16
CA ILE A 182 -0.76 -2.93 -7.92
C ILE A 182 -0.76 -3.67 -9.25
N GLY A 183 0.38 -3.67 -9.98
CA GLY A 183 0.55 -4.37 -11.24
C GLY A 183 0.50 -5.89 -11.04
N VAL A 184 1.17 -6.38 -10.00
CA VAL A 184 1.24 -7.79 -9.64
C VAL A 184 -0.15 -8.32 -9.20
N GLU A 185 -0.85 -7.57 -8.35
CA GLU A 185 -2.21 -7.89 -7.89
C GLU A 185 -3.21 -7.92 -9.04
N LEU A 186 -3.16 -6.91 -9.92
CA LEU A 186 -4.06 -6.83 -11.07
C LEU A 186 -3.77 -7.92 -12.10
N ALA A 187 -2.48 -8.24 -12.34
CA ALA A 187 -2.08 -9.32 -13.26
C ALA A 187 -2.68 -10.66 -12.84
N GLN A 188 -2.53 -11.03 -11.57
CA GLN A 188 -3.10 -12.26 -11.04
C GLN A 188 -4.63 -12.27 -11.13
N THR A 189 -5.23 -11.16 -10.73
CA THR A 189 -6.68 -11.02 -10.70
C THR A 189 -7.29 -11.18 -12.09
N LEU A 190 -6.74 -10.49 -13.11
CA LEU A 190 -7.22 -10.57 -14.48
C LEU A 190 -7.01 -11.97 -15.08
N ALA A 191 -5.87 -12.61 -14.82
CA ALA A 191 -5.62 -13.98 -15.26
C ALA A 191 -6.65 -14.95 -14.66
N ARG A 192 -6.96 -14.82 -13.38
CA ARG A 192 -7.99 -15.62 -12.70
C ARG A 192 -9.40 -15.32 -13.19
N LEU A 193 -9.67 -14.12 -13.69
CA LEU A 193 -10.92 -13.79 -14.36
C LEU A 193 -10.97 -14.28 -15.82
N GLY A 194 -9.93 -14.97 -16.29
CA GLY A 194 -9.86 -15.61 -17.62
C GLY A 194 -9.32 -14.72 -18.72
N CYS A 195 -8.65 -13.62 -18.37
CA CYS A 195 -7.92 -12.77 -19.32
C CYS A 195 -6.55 -13.39 -19.63
N GLN A 196 -6.03 -13.10 -20.82
CA GLN A 196 -4.63 -13.35 -21.18
C GLN A 196 -3.81 -12.15 -20.72
N VAL A 197 -2.89 -12.37 -19.79
CA VAL A 197 -2.12 -11.29 -19.17
C VAL A 197 -0.64 -11.45 -19.44
N THR A 198 -0.03 -10.38 -19.91
CA THR A 198 1.43 -10.23 -20.02
C THR A 198 1.88 -9.14 -19.05
N LEU A 199 2.73 -9.49 -18.09
CA LEU A 199 3.36 -8.57 -17.15
C LEU A 199 4.80 -8.27 -17.62
N ILE A 200 5.08 -7.00 -17.89
CA ILE A 200 6.38 -6.53 -18.41
C ILE A 200 7.05 -5.71 -17.32
N VAL A 201 8.24 -6.14 -16.93
CA VAL A 201 8.95 -5.67 -15.75
C VAL A 201 10.38 -5.26 -16.12
N GLU A 202 10.74 -4.00 -15.87
CA GLU A 202 12.08 -3.48 -16.15
C GLU A 202 13.14 -4.06 -15.20
N THR A 203 12.75 -4.38 -13.97
CA THR A 203 13.63 -4.97 -12.96
C THR A 203 13.78 -6.48 -13.13
N GLU A 204 14.87 -7.06 -12.58
CA GLU A 204 15.16 -8.49 -12.62
C GLU A 204 14.23 -9.35 -11.76
N GLN A 205 13.32 -8.71 -11.00
CA GLN A 205 12.30 -9.40 -10.22
C GLN A 205 11.02 -8.56 -10.15
N ILE A 206 9.90 -9.21 -9.94
CA ILE A 206 8.66 -8.54 -9.50
C ILE A 206 8.81 -8.08 -8.04
N LEU A 207 8.03 -7.08 -7.60
CA LEU A 207 8.07 -6.57 -6.23
C LEU A 207 9.51 -6.21 -5.80
N PRO A 208 10.16 -5.24 -6.45
CA PRO A 208 11.61 -5.02 -6.35
C PRO A 208 12.13 -4.67 -4.95
N TYR A 209 11.25 -4.28 -4.03
CA TYR A 209 11.60 -3.97 -2.65
C TYR A 209 11.43 -5.14 -1.69
N GLU A 210 10.97 -6.29 -2.18
CA GLU A 210 10.74 -7.49 -1.38
C GLU A 210 11.91 -8.48 -1.46
N ASN A 211 11.97 -9.37 -0.48
CA ASN A 211 12.93 -10.46 -0.49
C ASN A 211 12.73 -11.32 -1.74
N LEU A 212 13.82 -11.66 -2.46
CA LEU A 212 13.78 -12.39 -3.73
C LEU A 212 13.06 -13.75 -3.59
N ASP A 213 13.31 -14.49 -2.50
CA ASP A 213 12.65 -15.78 -2.32
C ASP A 213 11.13 -15.63 -2.22
N LEU A 214 10.66 -14.56 -1.55
CA LEU A 214 9.22 -14.28 -1.41
C LEU A 214 8.65 -13.77 -2.73
N ALA A 215 9.37 -12.91 -3.44
CA ALA A 215 8.98 -12.44 -4.78
C ALA A 215 8.88 -13.62 -5.76
N ASN A 216 9.85 -14.56 -5.72
CA ASN A 216 9.83 -15.76 -6.56
C ASN A 216 8.64 -16.69 -6.25
N LEU A 217 8.24 -16.79 -4.98
CA LEU A 217 7.03 -17.56 -4.62
C LEU A 217 5.76 -16.94 -5.24
N ILE A 218 5.65 -15.62 -5.20
CA ILE A 218 4.53 -14.91 -5.83
C ILE A 218 4.61 -15.03 -7.35
N GLN A 219 5.79 -14.88 -7.94
CA GLN A 219 5.99 -15.02 -9.39
C GLN A 219 5.57 -16.42 -9.88
N ALA A 220 6.04 -17.47 -9.22
CA ALA A 220 5.67 -18.84 -9.57
C ALA A 220 4.15 -19.07 -9.50
N GLN A 221 3.47 -18.40 -8.55
CA GLN A 221 2.02 -18.48 -8.46
C GLN A 221 1.33 -17.72 -9.60
N LEU A 222 1.83 -16.55 -10.00
CA LEU A 222 1.31 -15.80 -11.14
C LEU A 222 1.44 -16.60 -12.43
N GLU A 223 2.61 -17.22 -12.65
CA GLU A 223 2.87 -18.08 -13.81
C GLU A 223 1.94 -19.30 -13.82
N ALA A 224 1.71 -19.92 -12.65
CA ALA A 224 0.75 -21.02 -12.49
C ALA A 224 -0.71 -20.58 -12.74
N ASP A 225 -1.04 -19.32 -12.47
CA ASP A 225 -2.34 -18.72 -12.79
C ASP A 225 -2.45 -18.30 -14.28
N GLY A 226 -1.37 -18.45 -15.09
CA GLY A 226 -1.34 -18.20 -16.52
C GLY A 226 -0.84 -16.82 -16.94
N VAL A 227 -0.23 -16.05 -16.03
CA VAL A 227 0.42 -14.78 -16.38
C VAL A 227 1.74 -15.04 -17.09
N ARG A 228 1.93 -14.43 -18.27
CA ARG A 228 3.23 -14.40 -18.93
C ARG A 228 4.05 -13.24 -18.37
N ILE A 229 5.26 -13.51 -17.89
CA ILE A 229 6.11 -12.50 -17.24
C ILE A 229 7.40 -12.31 -18.02
N TYR A 230 7.74 -11.06 -18.32
CA TYR A 230 9.00 -10.63 -18.92
C TYR A 230 9.76 -9.79 -17.91
N LEU A 231 10.83 -10.32 -17.32
CA LEU A 231 11.73 -9.63 -16.40
C LEU A 231 12.88 -8.95 -17.15
N GLY A 232 13.49 -7.92 -16.56
CA GLY A 232 14.61 -7.17 -17.15
C GLY A 232 14.26 -6.55 -18.50
N THR A 233 12.96 -6.27 -18.76
CA THR A 233 12.45 -5.97 -20.09
C THR A 233 11.79 -4.59 -20.14
N VAL A 234 12.26 -3.76 -21.08
CA VAL A 234 11.72 -2.42 -21.33
C VAL A 234 10.83 -2.45 -22.58
N VAL A 235 9.67 -1.78 -22.50
CA VAL A 235 8.82 -1.58 -23.67
C VAL A 235 9.45 -0.53 -24.58
N ALA A 236 9.80 -0.94 -25.81
CA ALA A 236 10.46 -0.08 -26.79
C ALA A 236 9.48 0.92 -27.41
N SER A 237 8.27 0.48 -27.77
CA SER A 237 7.22 1.33 -28.33
C SER A 237 5.85 0.67 -28.22
N VAL A 238 4.83 1.47 -28.44
CA VAL A 238 3.43 1.01 -28.53
C VAL A 238 2.83 1.55 -29.83
N GLY A 239 2.32 0.65 -30.66
CA GLY A 239 1.52 0.96 -31.83
C GLY A 239 0.04 0.71 -31.61
N LYS A 240 -0.80 1.17 -32.54
CA LYS A 240 -2.22 0.85 -32.58
C LYS A 240 -2.63 0.55 -34.03
N GLU A 241 -3.20 -0.63 -34.21
CA GLU A 241 -3.79 -1.05 -35.49
C GLU A 241 -5.27 -1.37 -35.23
N ASP A 242 -6.16 -0.54 -35.78
CA ASP A 242 -7.60 -0.60 -35.51
C ASP A 242 -7.94 -0.56 -34.00
N ALA A 243 -8.47 -1.65 -33.48
CA ALA A 243 -8.81 -1.80 -32.06
C ALA A 243 -7.73 -2.51 -31.23
N VAL A 244 -6.65 -2.99 -31.87
CA VAL A 244 -5.58 -3.76 -31.23
C VAL A 244 -4.39 -2.86 -30.97
N LYS A 245 -3.82 -2.97 -29.77
CA LYS A 245 -2.59 -2.29 -29.37
C LYS A 245 -1.41 -3.26 -29.54
N LEU A 246 -0.32 -2.80 -30.13
CA LEU A 246 0.90 -3.58 -30.33
C LEU A 246 1.97 -3.08 -29.37
N VAL A 247 2.33 -3.90 -28.40
CA VAL A 247 3.41 -3.61 -27.44
C VAL A 247 4.70 -4.26 -27.91
N THR A 248 5.70 -3.47 -28.24
CA THR A 248 7.00 -3.95 -28.76
C THR A 248 8.02 -4.06 -27.62
N ILE A 249 8.57 -5.26 -27.45
CA ILE A 249 9.65 -5.60 -26.51
C ILE A 249 10.79 -6.27 -27.29
N GLY A 250 11.98 -5.64 -27.30
CA GLY A 250 13.07 -6.12 -28.14
C GLY A 250 12.65 -6.20 -29.62
N THR A 251 12.63 -7.41 -30.18
CA THR A 251 12.20 -7.71 -31.56
C THR A 251 10.77 -8.28 -31.63
N GLU A 252 10.14 -8.56 -30.52
CA GLU A 252 8.79 -9.14 -30.43
C GLU A 252 7.74 -8.05 -30.31
N SER A 253 6.59 -8.22 -30.96
CA SER A 253 5.40 -7.37 -30.78
C SER A 253 4.25 -8.21 -30.27
N ILE A 254 3.70 -7.79 -29.16
CA ILE A 254 2.59 -8.47 -28.46
C ILE A 254 1.30 -7.71 -28.74
N ALA A 255 0.32 -8.40 -29.33
CA ALA A 255 -0.99 -7.84 -29.61
C ALA A 255 -1.90 -7.93 -28.36
N VAL A 256 -2.37 -6.78 -27.87
CA VAL A 256 -3.23 -6.67 -26.68
C VAL A 256 -4.43 -5.78 -26.95
N ASP A 257 -5.48 -5.97 -26.17
CA ASP A 257 -6.69 -5.14 -26.24
C ASP A 257 -6.55 -3.93 -25.32
N GLU A 258 -5.83 -4.09 -24.18
CA GLU A 258 -5.64 -3.00 -23.21
C GLU A 258 -4.23 -3.03 -22.61
N ILE A 259 -3.77 -1.82 -22.22
CA ILE A 259 -2.49 -1.61 -21.54
C ILE A 259 -2.77 -0.94 -20.21
N PHE A 260 -2.24 -1.52 -19.13
CA PHE A 260 -2.27 -0.94 -17.81
C PHE A 260 -0.86 -0.53 -17.36
N ILE A 261 -0.75 0.71 -16.88
CA ILE A 261 0.50 1.27 -16.37
C ILE A 261 0.52 1.16 -14.85
N ALA A 262 1.45 0.36 -14.33
CA ALA A 262 1.69 0.13 -12.91
C ALA A 262 3.06 0.67 -12.48
N LEU A 263 3.38 1.89 -12.89
CA LEU A 263 4.61 2.59 -12.51
C LEU A 263 4.41 3.34 -11.18
N PRO A 264 5.50 3.61 -10.44
CA PRO A 264 5.43 4.41 -9.22
C PRO A 264 4.76 5.76 -9.45
N ASP A 265 3.81 6.10 -8.60
CA ASP A 265 3.10 7.38 -8.65
C ASP A 265 4.03 8.56 -8.33
N ARG A 266 3.76 9.73 -8.92
CA ARG A 266 4.43 10.99 -8.61
C ARG A 266 3.56 11.87 -7.71
N PRO A 267 4.18 12.63 -6.78
CA PRO A 267 3.46 13.55 -5.91
C PRO A 267 2.67 14.62 -6.69
N LEU A 268 1.46 14.93 -6.23
CA LEU A 268 0.63 16.00 -6.80
C LEU A 268 0.94 17.32 -6.11
N LEU A 269 1.81 18.12 -6.73
CA LEU A 269 2.39 19.34 -6.18
C LEU A 269 1.78 20.63 -6.74
N GLU A 270 1.12 20.57 -7.87
CA GLU A 270 0.51 21.71 -8.55
C GLU A 270 -1.02 21.62 -8.54
N PRO A 271 -1.72 22.74 -8.58
CA PRO A 271 -1.29 24.14 -8.78
C PRO A 271 -1.15 24.98 -7.49
N PHE A 272 -0.62 24.48 -6.40
CA PHE A 272 -0.81 25.02 -5.05
C PHE A 272 0.08 26.22 -4.67
N ASN A 273 0.95 26.73 -5.55
CA ASN A 273 1.88 27.85 -5.27
C ASN A 273 2.75 27.63 -4.02
N LEU A 274 3.29 26.42 -3.87
CA LEU A 274 4.03 25.98 -2.68
C LEU A 274 5.29 26.84 -2.43
N LEU A 275 6.11 27.09 -3.47
CA LEU A 275 7.32 27.90 -3.37
C LEU A 275 6.99 29.35 -3.00
N GLY A 276 5.90 29.91 -3.52
CA GLY A 276 5.47 31.29 -3.23
C GLY A 276 5.17 31.53 -1.76
N VAL A 277 4.85 30.48 -1.00
CA VAL A 277 4.62 30.54 0.44
C VAL A 277 5.77 29.96 1.28
N GLY A 278 6.87 29.54 0.65
CA GLY A 278 8.05 29.01 1.33
C GLY A 278 7.91 27.56 1.79
N VAL A 279 7.21 26.76 1.01
CA VAL A 279 7.15 25.29 1.15
C VAL A 279 8.12 24.67 0.15
N ASP A 280 9.17 24.02 0.65
CA ASP A 280 10.16 23.37 -0.17
C ASP A 280 9.67 21.99 -0.62
N TYR A 281 9.92 21.68 -1.89
CA TYR A 281 9.62 20.38 -2.48
C TYR A 281 10.60 20.05 -3.61
N THR A 282 10.64 18.79 -3.97
CA THR A 282 11.36 18.26 -5.13
C THR A 282 10.38 17.46 -6.00
N ASP A 283 10.86 16.91 -7.12
CA ASP A 283 10.14 15.89 -7.91
C ASP A 283 9.72 14.67 -7.08
N LYS A 284 10.43 14.41 -5.98
CA LYS A 284 10.15 13.32 -5.04
C LYS A 284 9.06 13.64 -4.00
N GLY A 285 8.64 14.92 -3.88
CA GLY A 285 7.58 15.34 -2.96
C GLY A 285 7.92 16.53 -2.07
N ILE A 286 6.97 16.88 -1.21
CA ILE A 286 7.11 17.97 -0.24
C ILE A 286 8.09 17.55 0.86
N SER A 287 9.06 18.43 1.15
CA SER A 287 10.00 18.24 2.25
C SER A 287 9.32 18.43 3.60
N ILE A 288 9.41 17.44 4.48
CA ILE A 288 8.81 17.44 5.82
C ILE A 288 9.80 17.04 6.90
N ASP A 289 9.62 17.60 8.09
CA ASP A 289 10.35 17.18 9.29
C ASP A 289 9.69 15.94 9.94
N ASN A 290 10.28 15.44 11.03
CA ASN A 290 9.74 14.31 11.79
C ASN A 290 8.44 14.62 12.56
N LYS A 291 7.87 15.80 12.40
CA LYS A 291 6.56 16.21 12.92
C LYS A 291 5.53 16.36 11.80
N LEU A 292 5.87 15.94 10.58
CA LEU A 292 5.10 16.12 9.35
C LEU A 292 4.87 17.60 9.00
N ARG A 293 5.74 18.49 9.45
CA ARG A 293 5.70 19.91 9.16
C ARG A 293 6.62 20.22 7.98
N THR A 294 6.15 21.05 7.06
CA THR A 294 6.94 21.55 5.93
C THR A 294 7.96 22.59 6.38
N SER A 295 8.75 23.14 5.47
CA SER A 295 9.61 24.31 5.73
C SER A 295 8.82 25.54 6.21
N HIS A 296 7.52 25.63 5.91
CA HIS A 296 6.64 26.65 6.48
C HIS A 296 5.97 26.17 7.77
N ARG A 297 6.15 26.95 8.88
CA ARG A 297 5.74 26.55 10.24
C ARG A 297 4.25 26.26 10.45
N GLN A 298 3.36 26.83 9.62
CA GLN A 298 1.90 26.66 9.71
C GLN A 298 1.37 25.62 8.72
N ILE A 299 2.22 25.07 7.83
CA ILE A 299 1.83 24.13 6.80
C ILE A 299 2.41 22.75 7.11
N TYR A 300 1.57 21.76 7.15
CA TYR A 300 1.88 20.34 7.33
C TYR A 300 1.61 19.61 6.02
N ALA A 301 2.23 18.46 5.83
CA ALA A 301 1.92 17.57 4.71
C ALA A 301 2.00 16.11 5.14
N CYS A 302 1.18 15.25 4.55
CA CYS A 302 1.16 13.81 4.81
C CYS A 302 0.71 13.00 3.60
N GLY A 303 1.09 11.72 3.60
CA GLY A 303 0.76 10.78 2.54
C GLY A 303 1.65 10.95 1.31
N SER A 304 1.17 10.44 0.17
CA SER A 304 1.97 10.31 -1.05
C SER A 304 2.44 11.62 -1.67
N VAL A 305 1.85 12.76 -1.28
CA VAL A 305 2.36 14.09 -1.67
C VAL A 305 3.76 14.38 -1.10
N CYS A 306 4.14 13.74 0.00
CA CYS A 306 5.49 13.81 0.57
C CYS A 306 6.47 12.87 -0.13
N GLY A 307 6.02 12.13 -1.14
CA GLY A 307 6.82 11.18 -1.89
C GLY A 307 7.24 9.96 -1.07
N ASN A 308 8.04 9.12 -1.70
CA ASN A 308 8.63 7.95 -1.05
C ASN A 308 9.92 8.34 -0.30
N VAL A 309 9.82 9.30 0.63
CA VAL A 309 10.97 9.85 1.37
C VAL A 309 11.69 8.77 2.19
N ARG A 310 11.11 7.58 2.33
CA ARG A 310 11.53 6.58 3.33
C ARG A 310 11.82 5.19 2.78
N GLY A 311 11.87 5.05 1.45
CA GLY A 311 12.18 3.80 0.76
C GLY A 311 11.12 2.72 1.01
N GLY A 312 10.38 2.34 0.01
CA GLY A 312 9.34 1.31 0.09
C GLY A 312 8.01 1.78 -0.49
N TYR A 313 7.04 0.88 -0.50
CA TYR A 313 5.71 1.15 -1.02
C TYR A 313 4.92 2.09 -0.12
N GLN A 314 4.15 2.99 -0.73
CA GLN A 314 3.16 3.77 -0.01
C GLN A 314 1.91 2.91 0.22
N SER A 315 1.50 2.78 1.48
CA SER A 315 0.25 2.09 1.81
C SER A 315 -0.79 3.05 2.37
N GLN A 316 -2.05 2.74 2.19
CA GLN A 316 -3.15 3.52 2.75
C GLN A 316 -3.05 3.59 4.28
N SER A 317 -2.67 2.49 4.93
CA SER A 317 -2.47 2.45 6.39
C SER A 317 -1.41 3.45 6.86
N LEU A 318 -0.31 3.58 6.12
CA LEU A 318 0.74 4.57 6.38
C LEU A 318 0.20 5.99 6.27
N THR A 319 -0.47 6.30 5.16
CA THR A 319 -0.96 7.66 4.91
C THR A 319 -2.03 8.08 5.92
N GLN A 320 -2.90 7.16 6.36
CA GLN A 320 -3.88 7.40 7.43
C GLN A 320 -3.22 7.59 8.80
N PHE A 321 -2.18 6.83 9.12
CA PHE A 321 -1.39 7.00 10.34
C PHE A 321 -0.72 8.39 10.37
N GLU A 322 -0.08 8.79 9.28
CA GLU A 322 0.51 10.14 9.15
C GLU A 322 -0.54 11.24 9.30
N ALA A 323 -1.71 11.09 8.68
CA ALA A 323 -2.79 12.06 8.77
C ALA A 323 -3.20 12.34 10.21
N LYS A 324 -3.38 11.29 11.03
CA LYS A 324 -3.70 11.44 12.47
C LYS A 324 -2.62 12.18 13.24
N ILE A 325 -1.34 11.88 12.97
CA ILE A 325 -0.21 12.57 13.61
C ILE A 325 -0.12 14.02 13.15
N ALA A 326 -0.26 14.27 11.84
CA ALA A 326 -0.23 15.63 11.29
C ALA A 326 -1.30 16.52 11.93
N VAL A 327 -2.53 16.02 12.08
CA VAL A 327 -3.62 16.75 12.74
C VAL A 327 -3.32 17.03 14.22
N LYS A 328 -2.85 16.03 14.96
CA LYS A 328 -2.43 16.22 16.36
C LYS A 328 -1.34 17.27 16.47
N ASN A 329 -0.36 17.23 15.58
CA ASN A 329 0.73 18.19 15.54
C ASN A 329 0.29 19.58 15.10
N ALA A 330 -0.64 19.69 14.15
CA ALA A 330 -1.19 20.98 13.73
C ALA A 330 -1.91 21.71 14.88
N ARG A 331 -2.58 20.98 15.78
CA ARG A 331 -3.37 21.52 16.87
C ARG A 331 -2.64 21.67 18.21
N SER A 332 -1.74 20.76 18.53
CA SER A 332 -1.12 20.69 19.85
C SER A 332 0.09 21.60 19.98
N TRP A 333 0.27 22.16 21.17
CA TRP A 333 1.53 22.76 21.60
C TRP A 333 2.62 21.70 21.75
N ARG A 334 2.30 20.54 22.30
CA ARG A 334 3.22 19.39 22.40
C ARG A 334 3.18 18.61 21.10
N LYS A 335 4.27 18.65 20.33
CA LYS A 335 4.38 17.98 19.03
C LYS A 335 4.76 16.51 19.22
N THR A 336 3.98 15.61 18.66
CA THR A 336 4.34 14.21 18.56
C THR A 336 5.33 14.04 17.41
N LYS A 337 6.50 13.56 17.71
CA LYS A 337 7.45 13.19 16.65
C LYS A 337 7.01 11.87 16.05
N VAL A 338 7.00 11.81 14.74
CA VAL A 338 7.02 10.53 14.04
C VAL A 338 8.44 10.02 14.19
N ASP A 339 8.63 8.98 14.95
CA ASP A 339 9.90 8.30 14.95
C ASP A 339 10.05 7.58 13.59
N TYR A 340 11.13 7.86 12.86
CA TYR A 340 11.42 7.14 11.62
C TYR A 340 11.56 5.63 11.85
N GLN A 341 11.89 5.21 13.07
CA GLN A 341 11.83 3.81 13.45
C GLN A 341 10.40 3.27 13.52
N SER A 342 9.40 4.13 13.82
CA SER A 342 7.99 3.69 13.83
C SER A 342 7.45 3.35 12.44
N TYR A 343 8.06 3.84 11.36
CA TYR A 343 7.70 3.40 10.00
C TYR A 343 8.15 1.97 9.70
N ASN A 344 9.26 1.53 10.30
CA ASN A 344 9.69 0.15 10.20
C ASN A 344 8.69 -0.81 10.88
N TYR A 345 7.82 -0.30 11.74
CA TYR A 345 6.80 -1.09 12.46
C TYR A 345 5.41 -1.02 11.81
N LEU A 346 5.28 -0.34 10.66
CA LEU A 346 4.02 -0.33 9.93
C LEU A 346 3.93 -1.58 9.06
N PRO A 347 2.82 -2.33 9.18
CA PRO A 347 2.61 -3.49 8.35
C PRO A 347 2.32 -3.07 6.91
N TRP A 348 2.78 -3.90 5.98
CA TRP A 348 2.52 -3.74 4.56
C TRP A 348 2.15 -5.09 3.96
N ALA A 349 1.31 -5.09 2.93
CA ALA A 349 0.88 -6.30 2.26
C ALA A 349 0.70 -6.11 0.75
N VAL A 350 0.91 -7.19 0.00
CA VAL A 350 0.49 -7.40 -1.39
C VAL A 350 -0.65 -8.41 -1.36
N TYR A 351 -1.78 -8.02 -1.94
CA TYR A 351 -3.01 -8.82 -1.90
C TYR A 351 -3.11 -9.79 -3.08
N THR A 352 -2.03 -10.51 -3.34
CA THR A 352 -2.04 -11.68 -4.20
C THR A 352 -2.73 -12.88 -3.52
N ASP A 353 -2.75 -14.03 -4.14
CA ASP A 353 -3.21 -15.28 -3.55
C ASP A 353 -2.23 -16.40 -3.88
N PRO A 354 -1.38 -16.83 -2.93
CA PRO A 354 -1.35 -16.37 -1.54
C PRO A 354 -0.89 -14.91 -1.39
N PRO A 355 -1.41 -14.17 -0.39
CA PRO A 355 -0.93 -12.83 -0.08
C PRO A 355 0.45 -12.85 0.58
N LEU A 356 1.21 -11.74 0.36
CA LEU A 356 2.45 -11.46 1.07
C LEU A 356 2.21 -10.32 2.05
N ALA A 357 2.69 -10.45 3.28
CA ALA A 357 2.67 -9.38 4.26
C ALA A 357 3.98 -9.32 5.04
N ARG A 358 4.39 -8.12 5.44
CA ARG A 358 5.59 -7.90 6.24
C ARG A 358 5.44 -6.77 7.24
N VAL A 359 6.28 -6.80 8.27
CA VAL A 359 6.43 -5.72 9.25
C VAL A 359 7.85 -5.71 9.80
N GLY A 360 8.36 -4.54 10.10
CA GLY A 360 9.65 -4.38 10.75
C GLY A 360 10.83 -4.61 9.82
N MET A 361 11.88 -5.20 10.37
CA MET A 361 13.12 -5.48 9.65
C MET A 361 12.90 -6.62 8.67
N THR A 362 13.23 -6.40 7.41
CA THR A 362 13.26 -7.44 6.37
C THR A 362 14.61 -8.15 6.35
N ILE A 363 14.63 -9.37 5.84
CA ILE A 363 15.87 -10.13 5.67
C ILE A 363 16.68 -9.52 4.52
N PRO A 364 17.91 -9.04 4.77
CA PRO A 364 18.72 -8.44 3.70
C PRO A 364 19.03 -9.47 2.62
N HIS A 365 18.86 -9.06 1.37
CA HIS A 365 19.43 -9.81 0.23
C HIS A 365 20.95 -9.62 0.20
N SER A 366 21.68 -10.64 -0.19
CA SER A 366 23.10 -10.52 -0.51
C SER A 366 23.26 -9.52 -1.66
N GLY A 367 23.55 -8.25 -1.36
CA GLY A 367 23.77 -7.18 -2.35
C GLY A 367 22.94 -5.90 -2.15
N GLN A 368 21.88 -5.91 -1.36
CA GLN A 368 21.13 -4.70 -1.04
C GLN A 368 21.48 -4.17 0.34
N THR A 369 22.04 -2.98 0.41
CA THR A 369 22.20 -2.23 1.65
C THR A 369 20.85 -1.67 2.05
N THR A 370 20.13 -2.37 2.95
CA THR A 370 18.96 -1.79 3.60
C THR A 370 19.35 -0.53 4.39
N PRO A 371 18.52 0.54 4.39
CA PRO A 371 18.85 1.79 5.10
C PRO A 371 18.82 1.70 6.63
N ALA A 372 18.88 0.52 7.21
CA ALA A 372 19.03 0.34 8.65
C ALA A 372 20.46 0.69 9.11
N LYS A 373 20.83 1.97 8.96
CA LYS A 373 22.11 2.52 9.45
C LYS A 373 22.33 2.46 10.96
N SER A 374 21.42 1.85 11.74
CA SER A 374 21.48 1.90 13.21
C SER A 374 21.67 0.55 13.90
N LEU A 375 21.71 -0.58 13.20
CA LEU A 375 21.89 -1.88 13.87
C LEU A 375 23.28 -2.42 13.64
N ARG A 376 23.98 -2.59 14.75
CA ARG A 376 25.30 -3.22 14.85
C ARG A 376 25.23 -4.61 14.27
N GLN A 377 26.03 -4.89 13.26
CA GLN A 377 26.46 -6.14 12.64
C GLN A 377 25.42 -7.29 12.43
N PRO A 378 25.36 -7.90 11.23
CA PRO A 378 24.49 -9.04 10.89
C PRO A 378 24.69 -10.29 11.78
N ARG A 379 25.78 -10.34 12.56
CA ARG A 379 26.17 -11.49 13.41
C ARG A 379 25.23 -11.73 14.62
N ASP A 380 24.36 -10.76 14.96
CA ASP A 380 23.50 -10.83 16.14
C ASP A 380 22.03 -11.13 15.84
N LEU A 381 21.72 -11.39 14.58
CA LEU A 381 20.35 -11.68 14.13
C LEU A 381 20.17 -13.18 13.90
N ILE A 382 18.98 -13.67 14.26
CA ILE A 382 18.55 -15.05 14.03
C ILE A 382 17.29 -14.98 13.19
N ILE A 383 17.23 -15.80 12.14
CA ILE A 383 16.08 -15.95 11.28
C ILE A 383 15.36 -17.24 11.67
N LEU A 384 14.13 -17.11 12.13
CA LEU A 384 13.24 -18.23 12.41
C LEU A 384 12.35 -18.44 11.21
N GLN A 385 12.18 -19.67 10.76
CA GLN A 385 11.39 -19.94 9.55
C GLN A 385 10.54 -21.19 9.73
N THR A 386 9.32 -21.12 9.22
CA THR A 386 8.41 -22.27 9.12
C THR A 386 7.62 -22.24 7.81
N TYR A 387 7.00 -23.37 7.48
CA TYR A 387 6.22 -23.54 6.25
C TYR A 387 4.77 -23.85 6.59
N LEU A 388 3.85 -23.29 5.80
CA LEU A 388 2.41 -23.43 6.02
C LEU A 388 1.94 -24.90 5.95
N LYS A 389 2.66 -25.75 5.22
CA LYS A 389 2.38 -27.19 5.09
C LYS A 389 2.33 -27.98 6.41
N ILE A 390 2.88 -27.44 7.50
CA ILE A 390 2.82 -28.09 8.81
C ILE A 390 1.74 -27.47 9.72
N CYS A 391 1.04 -26.43 9.28
CA CYS A 391 -0.05 -25.81 10.04
C CYS A 391 -1.32 -26.65 9.90
N PRO A 392 -1.94 -27.14 11.01
CA PRO A 392 -3.13 -27.99 10.96
C PRO A 392 -4.29 -27.36 10.17
N GLN A 393 -4.57 -26.08 10.39
CA GLN A 393 -5.64 -25.39 9.67
C GLN A 393 -5.40 -25.34 8.16
N ALA A 394 -4.15 -25.17 7.74
CA ALA A 394 -3.79 -25.15 6.32
C ALA A 394 -3.94 -26.52 5.66
N ILE A 395 -3.59 -27.57 6.40
CA ILE A 395 -3.78 -28.97 5.97
C ILE A 395 -5.27 -29.27 5.78
N LEU A 396 -6.11 -28.90 6.77
CA LEU A 396 -7.56 -29.08 6.71
C LEU A 396 -8.20 -28.31 5.55
N ALA A 397 -7.67 -27.12 5.24
CA ALA A 397 -8.15 -26.30 4.12
C ALA A 397 -7.55 -26.69 2.76
N ASN A 398 -6.59 -27.64 2.72
CA ASN A 398 -5.80 -28.00 1.52
C ASN A 398 -5.10 -26.80 0.88
N ILE A 399 -4.60 -25.87 1.72
CA ILE A 399 -3.87 -24.64 1.32
C ILE A 399 -2.54 -24.64 2.04
N THR A 400 -1.59 -25.40 1.52
CA THR A 400 -0.30 -25.67 2.22
C THR A 400 0.88 -24.83 1.71
N SER A 401 0.69 -24.04 0.66
CA SER A 401 1.73 -23.17 0.12
C SER A 401 1.88 -21.90 0.97
N GLY A 402 3.06 -21.72 1.53
CA GLY A 402 3.36 -20.52 2.31
C GLY A 402 4.58 -20.66 3.22
N ILE A 403 5.12 -19.52 3.63
CA ILE A 403 6.29 -19.38 4.49
C ILE A 403 6.07 -18.24 5.47
N CYS A 404 6.49 -18.45 6.72
CA CYS A 404 6.62 -17.40 7.73
C CYS A 404 8.09 -17.30 8.15
N ARG A 405 8.63 -16.10 8.10
CA ARG A 405 9.98 -15.77 8.56
C ARG A 405 9.90 -14.70 9.63
N MET A 406 10.67 -14.83 10.70
CA MET A 406 10.83 -13.80 11.73
C MET A 406 12.30 -13.48 11.92
N VAL A 407 12.62 -12.20 12.03
CA VAL A 407 13.95 -11.71 12.39
C VAL A 407 13.95 -11.37 13.87
N VAL A 408 14.83 -12.01 14.62
CA VAL A 408 14.94 -11.84 16.07
C VAL A 408 16.38 -11.59 16.50
N THR A 409 16.55 -10.92 17.65
CA THR A 409 17.86 -10.79 18.28
C THR A 409 18.24 -12.09 19.00
N ARG A 410 19.51 -12.24 19.40
CA ARG A 410 19.97 -13.34 20.29
C ARG A 410 19.22 -13.39 21.62
N LYS A 411 18.58 -12.32 22.05
CA LYS A 411 17.76 -12.27 23.28
C LYS A 411 16.28 -12.60 22.99
N GLY A 412 15.93 -12.99 21.77
CA GLY A 412 14.57 -13.33 21.37
C GLY A 412 13.66 -12.13 21.08
N GLN A 413 14.17 -10.90 21.10
CA GLN A 413 13.34 -9.73 20.74
C GLN A 413 12.98 -9.78 19.25
N ILE A 414 11.70 -9.64 18.92
CA ILE A 414 11.20 -9.65 17.56
C ILE A 414 11.48 -8.28 16.91
N LEU A 415 12.15 -8.30 15.77
CA LEU A 415 12.53 -7.08 15.04
C LEU A 415 11.77 -6.93 13.71
N GLY A 416 11.33 -8.03 13.14
CA GLY A 416 10.60 -8.03 11.88
C GLY A 416 10.03 -9.40 11.55
N ALA A 417 9.12 -9.41 10.59
CA ALA A 417 8.51 -10.64 10.09
C ALA A 417 8.03 -10.49 8.65
N GLU A 418 8.03 -11.58 7.92
CA GLU A 418 7.57 -11.72 6.54
C GLU A 418 6.72 -12.99 6.44
N ILE A 419 5.55 -12.89 5.84
CA ILE A 419 4.62 -14.01 5.67
C ILE A 419 4.13 -14.03 4.23
N VAL A 420 4.29 -15.15 3.54
CA VAL A 420 3.54 -15.47 2.33
C VAL A 420 2.62 -16.63 2.66
N GLY A 421 1.34 -16.47 2.48
CA GLY A 421 0.38 -17.53 2.81
C GLY A 421 -1.02 -17.01 3.12
N GLN A 422 -1.94 -17.95 3.29
CA GLN A 422 -3.33 -17.62 3.63
C GLN A 422 -3.38 -16.76 4.91
N ASN A 423 -4.20 -15.70 4.87
CA ASN A 423 -4.39 -14.75 5.97
C ASN A 423 -3.11 -14.00 6.41
N ALA A 424 -2.08 -13.88 5.54
CA ALA A 424 -0.87 -13.16 5.88
C ALA A 424 -1.12 -11.70 6.33
N PRO A 425 -2.04 -10.91 5.71
CA PRO A 425 -2.34 -9.55 6.16
C PRO A 425 -2.91 -9.49 7.58
N GLU A 426 -3.70 -10.47 7.99
CA GLU A 426 -4.27 -10.57 9.34
C GLU A 426 -3.22 -11.06 10.34
N LEU A 427 -2.43 -12.06 9.95
CA LEU A 427 -1.40 -12.65 10.79
C LEU A 427 -0.28 -11.66 11.11
N ILE A 428 0.12 -10.84 10.14
CA ILE A 428 1.18 -9.85 10.33
C ILE A 428 0.80 -8.78 11.36
N GLN A 429 -0.51 -8.53 11.60
CA GLN A 429 -0.95 -7.58 12.63
C GLN A 429 -0.57 -8.04 14.05
N ILE A 430 -0.60 -9.34 14.31
CA ILE A 430 -0.18 -9.91 15.60
C ILE A 430 1.30 -9.59 15.83
N LEU A 431 2.13 -9.81 14.82
CA LEU A 431 3.57 -9.53 14.88
C LEU A 431 3.84 -8.01 14.91
N THR A 432 3.00 -7.20 14.29
CA THR A 432 3.07 -5.74 14.39
C THR A 432 2.91 -5.28 15.83
N VAL A 433 1.89 -5.81 16.53
CA VAL A 433 1.67 -5.49 17.96
C VAL A 433 2.85 -6.00 18.80
N ALA A 434 3.31 -7.22 18.56
CA ALA A 434 4.45 -7.80 19.28
C ALA A 434 5.72 -6.94 19.14
N ILE A 435 6.02 -6.47 17.92
CA ILE A 435 7.19 -5.62 17.66
C ILE A 435 7.02 -4.24 18.34
N GLN A 436 5.84 -3.61 18.22
CA GLN A 436 5.57 -2.30 18.84
C GLN A 436 5.66 -2.36 20.37
N GLN A 437 5.22 -3.46 20.98
CA GLN A 437 5.33 -3.71 22.41
C GLN A 437 6.70 -4.27 22.82
N LYS A 438 7.62 -4.45 21.86
CA LYS A 438 8.98 -5.01 22.08
C LYS A 438 8.96 -6.39 22.73
N LEU A 439 7.94 -7.20 22.43
CA LEU A 439 7.81 -8.55 22.94
C LEU A 439 8.95 -9.44 22.43
N THR A 440 9.32 -10.38 23.25
CA THR A 440 10.23 -11.48 22.90
C THR A 440 9.44 -12.68 22.35
N ILE A 441 10.13 -13.57 21.67
CA ILE A 441 9.56 -14.86 21.21
C ILE A 441 9.00 -15.67 22.39
N THR A 442 9.69 -15.67 23.52
CA THR A 442 9.26 -16.39 24.73
C THR A 442 7.94 -15.82 25.26
N GLU A 443 7.81 -14.50 25.32
CA GLU A 443 6.55 -13.86 25.72
C GLU A 443 5.42 -14.15 24.73
N LEU A 444 5.69 -14.09 23.42
CA LEU A 444 4.70 -14.43 22.41
C LEU A 444 4.17 -15.86 22.57
N THR A 445 5.04 -16.83 22.88
CA THR A 445 4.68 -18.24 23.02
C THR A 445 4.11 -18.61 24.39
N THR A 446 4.11 -17.69 25.34
CA THR A 446 3.53 -17.92 26.69
C THR A 446 1.98 -17.96 26.62
N TYR A 447 1.39 -17.26 25.68
CA TYR A 447 -0.07 -17.24 25.53
C TYR A 447 -0.54 -18.47 24.73
N PRO A 448 -1.69 -19.07 25.13
CA PRO A 448 -2.24 -20.19 24.41
C PRO A 448 -2.68 -19.79 22.99
N CYS A 449 -2.35 -20.62 22.02
CA CYS A 449 -2.80 -20.46 20.64
C CYS A 449 -4.08 -21.28 20.44
N LEU A 450 -5.08 -20.67 19.80
CA LEU A 450 -6.28 -21.41 19.41
C LEU A 450 -5.94 -22.39 18.27
N ALA A 451 -6.34 -23.65 18.43
CA ALA A 451 -6.15 -24.70 17.43
C ALA A 451 -7.51 -25.34 17.05
N PRO A 452 -7.75 -25.64 15.74
CA PRO A 452 -6.88 -25.33 14.62
C PRO A 452 -7.05 -23.87 14.15
N SER A 453 -5.96 -23.18 13.91
CA SER A 453 -5.98 -21.82 13.37
C SER A 453 -4.71 -21.48 12.57
N TYR A 454 -4.78 -20.47 11.68
CA TYR A 454 -3.60 -19.98 10.97
C TYR A 454 -2.59 -19.26 11.90
N VAL A 455 -2.98 -18.87 13.11
CA VAL A 455 -2.07 -18.26 14.10
C VAL A 455 -0.99 -19.26 14.53
N GLU A 456 -1.28 -20.56 14.54
CA GLU A 456 -0.30 -21.62 14.82
C GLU A 456 0.92 -21.53 13.91
N PHE A 457 0.78 -20.99 12.70
CA PHE A 457 1.88 -20.75 11.77
C PHE A 457 2.96 -19.83 12.35
N ILE A 458 2.55 -18.76 13.06
CA ILE A 458 3.46 -17.86 13.78
C ILE A 458 4.07 -18.58 14.98
N TYR A 459 3.28 -19.33 15.73
CA TYR A 459 3.74 -20.05 16.91
C TYR A 459 4.75 -21.14 16.55
N GLN A 460 4.54 -21.83 15.45
CA GLN A 460 5.48 -22.84 14.95
C GLN A 460 6.83 -22.20 14.57
N ALA A 461 6.82 -21.03 13.91
CA ALA A 461 8.06 -20.29 13.66
C ALA A 461 8.74 -19.86 14.97
N ALA A 462 7.98 -19.44 15.96
CA ALA A 462 8.50 -19.08 17.28
C ALA A 462 9.10 -20.29 18.06
N GLN A 463 8.56 -21.50 17.88
CA GLN A 463 9.09 -22.70 18.48
C GLN A 463 10.51 -23.06 17.98
N GLU A 464 10.87 -22.68 16.76
CA GLU A 464 12.23 -22.84 16.25
C GLU A 464 13.26 -22.08 17.10
N TRP A 465 12.87 -20.98 17.74
CA TRP A 465 13.70 -20.25 18.70
C TRP A 465 14.15 -21.12 19.87
N HIS A 466 13.26 -21.89 20.46
CA HIS A 466 13.58 -22.75 21.60
C HIS A 466 14.54 -23.89 21.23
N LYS A 467 14.51 -24.39 19.99
CA LYS A 467 15.49 -25.34 19.47
C LYS A 467 16.85 -24.66 19.35
N HIS A 468 16.89 -23.46 18.83
CA HIS A 468 18.11 -22.68 18.70
C HIS A 468 18.72 -22.31 20.05
N GLU A 469 17.91 -21.89 21.02
CA GLU A 469 18.33 -21.57 22.38
C GLU A 469 18.93 -22.80 23.09
N ARG A 470 18.38 -23.98 22.88
CA ARG A 470 18.89 -25.25 23.44
C ARG A 470 20.19 -25.71 22.80
N SER A 471 20.43 -25.38 21.54
CA SER A 471 21.65 -25.75 20.81
C SER A 471 22.87 -24.87 21.13
N GLN A 472 22.67 -23.72 21.77
CA GLN A 472 23.77 -22.86 22.20
C GLN A 472 24.43 -23.45 23.47
N PRO A 473 25.77 -23.59 23.51
CA PRO A 473 26.43 -24.01 24.73
C PRO A 473 26.12 -23.02 25.85
N ARG A 474 25.45 -23.50 26.88
CA ARG A 474 25.11 -22.71 28.08
C ARG A 474 26.39 -22.22 28.75
N ARG A 475 26.83 -21.00 28.43
CA ARG A 475 27.71 -20.24 29.31
C ARG A 475 26.92 -19.93 30.58
N GLY A 476 27.10 -20.67 31.64
CA GLY A 476 26.46 -20.36 32.92
C GLY A 476 25.94 -21.57 33.72
N TRP A 477 26.56 -22.74 33.59
CA TRP A 477 26.25 -23.87 34.49
C TRP A 477 26.63 -23.57 35.96
N ILE A 478 27.51 -22.58 36.17
CA ILE A 478 28.05 -22.25 37.49
C ILE A 478 27.10 -21.33 38.28
N GLU A 479 26.30 -20.46 37.64
CA GLU A 479 25.41 -19.53 38.35
C GLU A 479 24.13 -20.18 38.88
N ARG A 480 23.65 -21.32 38.36
CA ARG A 480 22.45 -22.01 38.86
C ARG A 480 22.68 -22.87 40.08
N LEU A 481 23.94 -23.20 40.41
CA LEU A 481 24.29 -23.97 41.63
C LEU A 481 24.29 -23.12 42.90
N PHE A 482 24.22 -21.78 42.79
CA PHE A 482 24.25 -20.88 43.95
C PHE A 482 22.86 -20.37 44.40
N TRP A 483 21.76 -20.72 43.69
CA TRP A 483 20.41 -20.30 44.04
C TRP A 483 19.58 -21.40 44.78
N TRP A 484 20.20 -22.49 45.18
CA TRP A 484 19.61 -23.52 46.05
C TRP A 484 20.37 -23.56 47.34
N LYS A 485 20.25 -22.52 48.15
CA LYS A 485 20.47 -22.56 49.61
C LYS A 485 19.48 -21.61 50.27
#